data_41cd4eb3708fdf87335cdaa831f57ca3
#
_entry.id   41cd4eb3708fdf87335cdaa831f57ca3
#
_cell.length_a   1.000
_cell.length_b   1.000
_cell.length_c   1.000
_cell.angle_alpha   90.00
_cell.angle_beta   90.00
_cell.angle_gamma   90.00
#
_symmetry.space_group_name_H-M   'P 1'
#
loop_
_entity.id
_entity.type
_entity.pdbx_description
1 polymer ?
#
loop_
_entity_poly.entity_id
_entity_poly.type
_entity_poly.pdbx_seq_one_letter_code
_entity_poly.pdbx_strand_id
1 'polypeptide(L)'
;GKQAGFNEDRGQMFFHIIDILAAKKPRYVLLENVKNLKSHDKGRTFARIKQELEALGYKVFTDIFNTAQFQLPQTRNRLLIFATTEPVPANFEKLFTCDNIAATFEQVYQGLGTYHYQSVNDILSLEVDKKYFLSERIKPTLLADGSANFKSKSDINMSIARPLTATMHKMHRACQDNYYSQDFIESYGAINPVKTMSKEELALLPIRKLTPEEAFMLQGFPANFAINGRNAGVADGSLYKQAGNAVSVNTIYAVLYYLITNKI
;
A
#
# COMPACT_ATOMS: atom_id res chain seq x y z
N GLY A 1 -6.07 -16.13 5.55
CA GLY A 1 -5.16 -16.48 6.65
C GLY A 1 -5.94 -16.88 7.89
N LYS A 2 -5.38 -17.67 8.77
CA LYS A 2 -6.00 -18.01 10.05
C LYS A 2 -6.20 -16.72 10.86
N GLN A 3 -7.43 -16.45 11.30
CA GLN A 3 -7.78 -15.27 12.09
C GLN A 3 -7.63 -15.58 13.59
N ALA A 4 -6.41 -15.84 14.07
CA ALA A 4 -6.18 -16.28 15.45
C ALA A 4 -6.02 -15.14 16.49
N GLY A 5 -6.15 -13.89 16.07
CA GLY A 5 -6.17 -12.73 16.98
C GLY A 5 -4.89 -12.55 17.80
N PHE A 6 -5.05 -12.20 19.08
CA PHE A 6 -3.93 -12.02 20.01
C PHE A 6 -3.24 -13.30 20.48
N ASN A 7 -3.77 -14.47 20.12
CA ASN A 7 -3.21 -15.78 20.51
C ASN A 7 -2.09 -16.27 19.58
N GLU A 8 -1.78 -15.55 18.50
CA GLU A 8 -0.62 -15.82 17.63
C GLU A 8 0.54 -14.85 17.95
N ASP A 9 1.78 -15.26 17.69
CA ASP A 9 3.00 -14.44 17.88
C ASP A 9 2.90 -13.02 17.28
N ARG A 10 2.15 -12.88 16.18
CA ARG A 10 1.91 -11.58 15.56
C ARG A 10 0.95 -10.68 16.34
N GLY A 11 0.01 -11.27 17.09
CA GLY A 11 -0.88 -10.54 17.99
C GLY A 11 -0.14 -10.06 19.25
N GLN A 12 0.88 -10.79 19.66
CA GLN A 12 1.73 -10.41 20.82
C GLN A 12 2.60 -9.18 20.52
N MET A 13 2.95 -8.92 19.24
CA MET A 13 3.74 -7.73 18.86
C MET A 13 3.09 -6.42 19.32
N PHE A 14 1.76 -6.35 19.37
CA PHE A 14 1.07 -5.16 19.88
C PHE A 14 1.35 -4.94 21.37
N PHE A 15 1.39 -5.97 22.18
CA PHE A 15 1.68 -5.82 23.61
C PHE A 15 3.11 -5.34 23.87
N HIS A 16 4.10 -5.74 23.04
CA HIS A 16 5.44 -5.15 23.09
C HIS A 16 5.44 -3.64 22.79
N ILE A 17 4.56 -3.18 21.88
CA ILE A 17 4.37 -1.74 21.67
C ILE A 17 3.83 -1.10 22.96
N ILE A 18 2.82 -1.68 23.59
CA ILE A 18 2.25 -1.17 24.86
C ILE A 18 3.32 -1.12 25.96
N ASP A 19 4.16 -2.14 26.10
CA ASP A 19 5.26 -2.14 27.08
C ASP A 19 6.24 -0.97 26.82
N ILE A 20 6.59 -0.72 25.55
CA ILE A 20 7.44 0.42 25.17
C ILE A 20 6.76 1.75 25.50
N LEU A 21 5.48 1.89 25.18
CA LEU A 21 4.71 3.10 25.45
C LEU A 21 4.60 3.36 26.97
N ALA A 22 4.35 2.32 27.76
CA ALA A 22 4.31 2.42 29.24
C ALA A 22 5.65 2.88 29.81
N ALA A 23 6.76 2.33 29.29
CA ALA A 23 8.11 2.63 29.77
C ALA A 23 8.63 4.01 29.30
N LYS A 24 8.37 4.39 28.03
CA LYS A 24 8.96 5.59 27.40
C LYS A 24 8.04 6.80 27.40
N LYS A 25 6.73 6.57 27.47
CA LYS A 25 5.68 7.60 27.51
C LYS A 25 5.86 8.70 26.43
N PRO A 26 6.04 8.34 25.13
CA PRO A 26 6.16 9.34 24.10
C PRO A 26 4.88 10.18 24.01
N ARG A 27 4.99 11.47 23.73
CA ARG A 27 3.83 12.36 23.63
C ARG A 27 2.94 12.02 22.42
N TYR A 28 3.53 11.49 21.36
CA TYR A 28 2.87 11.17 20.10
C TYR A 28 3.15 9.74 19.69
N VAL A 29 2.13 9.06 19.21
CA VAL A 29 2.19 7.68 18.69
C VAL A 29 1.45 7.64 17.37
N LEU A 30 2.08 7.10 16.33
CA LEU A 30 1.45 6.82 15.04
C LEU A 30 1.67 5.34 14.70
N LEU A 31 0.57 4.59 14.62
CA LEU A 31 0.60 3.17 14.27
C LEU A 31 -0.12 2.96 12.94
N GLU A 32 0.39 2.04 12.14
CA GLU A 32 -0.21 1.62 10.87
C GLU A 32 -0.60 0.15 10.91
N ASN A 33 -1.72 -0.17 10.30
CA ASN A 33 -2.12 -1.56 10.10
C ASN A 33 -3.01 -1.72 8.86
N VAL A 34 -3.28 -2.97 8.47
CA VAL A 34 -4.26 -3.26 7.42
C VAL A 34 -5.66 -2.82 7.83
N LYS A 35 -6.48 -2.32 6.87
CA LYS A 35 -7.85 -1.85 7.14
C LYS A 35 -8.72 -2.88 7.89
N ASN A 36 -8.49 -4.17 7.62
CA ASN A 36 -9.30 -5.25 8.19
C ASN A 36 -9.10 -5.43 9.71
N LEU A 37 -8.06 -4.80 10.31
CA LEU A 37 -7.90 -4.79 11.76
C LEU A 37 -9.12 -4.18 12.47
N LYS A 38 -9.75 -3.16 11.86
CA LYS A 38 -10.93 -2.48 12.43
C LYS A 38 -12.13 -3.41 12.58
N SER A 39 -12.29 -4.39 11.67
CA SER A 39 -13.39 -5.36 11.69
C SER A 39 -12.97 -6.75 12.21
N HIS A 40 -11.69 -6.95 12.48
CA HIS A 40 -11.17 -8.24 12.94
C HIS A 40 -11.84 -8.68 14.23
N ASP A 41 -12.23 -9.96 14.30
CA ASP A 41 -12.91 -10.54 15.46
C ASP A 41 -14.13 -9.71 15.91
N LYS A 42 -14.99 -9.32 14.94
CA LYS A 42 -16.16 -8.45 15.17
C LYS A 42 -15.82 -7.11 15.84
N GLY A 43 -14.62 -6.58 15.56
CA GLY A 43 -14.11 -5.32 16.11
C GLY A 43 -13.43 -5.43 17.47
N ARG A 44 -13.45 -6.60 18.13
CA ARG A 44 -12.89 -6.80 19.48
C ARG A 44 -11.39 -6.52 19.55
N THR A 45 -10.65 -6.94 18.51
CA THR A 45 -9.21 -6.68 18.44
C THR A 45 -8.90 -5.20 18.43
N PHE A 46 -9.59 -4.43 17.62
CA PHE A 46 -9.39 -2.98 17.55
C PHE A 46 -9.84 -2.26 18.84
N ALA A 47 -10.97 -2.67 19.41
CA ALA A 47 -11.45 -2.14 20.69
C ALA A 47 -10.43 -2.35 21.81
N ARG A 48 -9.78 -3.52 21.85
CA ARG A 48 -8.71 -3.80 22.82
C ARG A 48 -7.49 -2.91 22.61
N ILE A 49 -7.05 -2.70 21.37
CA ILE A 49 -5.94 -1.79 21.03
C ILE A 49 -6.23 -0.38 21.56
N LYS A 50 -7.45 0.14 21.28
CA LYS A 50 -7.88 1.46 21.74
C LYS A 50 -7.88 1.54 23.26
N GLN A 51 -8.46 0.56 23.94
CA GLN A 51 -8.51 0.49 25.40
C GLN A 51 -7.14 0.50 26.05
N GLU A 52 -6.16 -0.26 25.51
CA GLU A 52 -4.79 -0.29 26.05
C GLU A 52 -4.08 1.06 25.90
N LEU A 53 -4.25 1.74 24.77
CA LEU A 53 -3.70 3.08 24.57
C LEU A 53 -4.36 4.11 25.51
N GLU A 54 -5.69 4.06 25.66
CA GLU A 54 -6.45 4.94 26.56
C GLU A 54 -6.08 4.71 28.02
N ALA A 55 -5.82 3.46 28.43
CA ALA A 55 -5.37 3.12 29.79
C ALA A 55 -3.99 3.72 30.13
N LEU A 56 -3.14 3.97 29.11
CA LEU A 56 -1.87 4.69 29.24
C LEU A 56 -2.01 6.22 29.21
N GLY A 57 -3.26 6.74 29.11
CA GLY A 57 -3.57 8.18 29.10
C GLY A 57 -3.57 8.83 27.74
N TYR A 58 -3.51 8.06 26.64
CA TYR A 58 -3.57 8.60 25.28
C TYR A 58 -5.02 8.87 24.85
N LYS A 59 -5.23 9.97 24.14
CA LYS A 59 -6.40 10.18 23.28
C LYS A 59 -6.15 9.52 21.95
N VAL A 60 -7.10 8.74 21.41
CA VAL A 60 -6.89 7.89 20.23
C VAL A 60 -7.81 8.31 19.10
N PHE A 61 -7.22 8.60 17.94
CA PHE A 61 -7.89 9.02 16.71
C PHE A 61 -7.53 8.07 15.57
N THR A 62 -8.49 7.72 14.72
CA THR A 62 -8.26 6.71 13.70
C THR A 62 -9.08 6.93 12.46
N ASP A 63 -8.46 6.70 11.30
CA ASP A 63 -9.18 6.61 10.04
C ASP A 63 -8.49 5.65 9.06
N ILE A 64 -9.18 5.30 7.96
CA ILE A 64 -8.65 4.46 6.89
C ILE A 64 -8.15 5.36 5.78
N PHE A 65 -6.84 5.38 5.57
CA PHE A 65 -6.16 6.17 4.57
C PHE A 65 -5.95 5.36 3.29
N ASN A 66 -6.35 5.93 2.15
CA ASN A 66 -6.10 5.33 0.83
C ASN A 66 -4.95 6.06 0.12
N THR A 67 -3.88 5.34 -0.18
CA THR A 67 -2.69 5.88 -0.86
C THR A 67 -3.02 6.66 -2.13
N ALA A 68 -4.06 6.26 -2.88
CA ALA A 68 -4.48 6.95 -4.11
C ALA A 68 -4.92 8.42 -3.88
N GLN A 69 -5.30 8.80 -2.68
CA GLN A 69 -5.64 10.19 -2.33
C GLN A 69 -4.40 11.07 -2.04
N PHE A 70 -3.21 10.47 -2.06
CA PHE A 70 -1.95 11.16 -1.73
C PHE A 70 -0.97 11.14 -2.91
N GLN A 71 -1.48 11.38 -4.13
CA GLN A 71 -0.70 11.54 -5.36
C GLN A 71 0.16 10.32 -5.72
N LEU A 72 -0.30 9.10 -5.39
CA LEU A 72 0.32 7.84 -5.80
C LEU A 72 -0.73 6.91 -6.41
N PRO A 73 -0.50 6.33 -7.59
CA PRO A 73 -1.50 5.55 -8.33
C PRO A 73 -1.63 4.12 -7.79
N GLN A 74 -1.97 3.99 -6.49
CA GLN A 74 -2.15 2.70 -5.83
C GLN A 74 -3.35 2.75 -4.87
N THR A 75 -4.34 1.87 -5.07
CA THR A 75 -5.45 1.69 -4.13
C THR A 75 -4.99 0.86 -2.94
N ARG A 76 -4.36 1.51 -1.94
CA ARG A 76 -3.86 0.85 -0.73
C ARG A 76 -4.51 1.47 0.50
N ASN A 77 -5.45 0.74 1.10
CA ASN A 77 -6.15 1.18 2.29
C ASN A 77 -5.42 0.70 3.55
N ARG A 78 -5.08 1.63 4.45
CA ARG A 78 -4.42 1.37 5.73
C ARG A 78 -5.14 2.08 6.86
N LEU A 79 -5.31 1.37 7.96
CA LEU A 79 -5.75 1.98 9.22
C LEU A 79 -4.57 2.71 9.83
N LEU A 80 -4.69 4.03 10.01
CA LEU A 80 -3.78 4.82 10.82
C LEU A 80 -4.42 5.08 12.17
N ILE A 81 -3.64 4.91 13.24
CA ILE A 81 -4.01 5.16 14.62
C ILE A 81 -3.05 6.23 15.13
N PHE A 82 -3.56 7.43 15.31
CA PHE A 82 -2.82 8.49 15.98
C PHE A 82 -3.26 8.55 17.44
N ALA A 83 -2.29 8.56 18.36
CA ALA A 83 -2.57 8.67 19.78
C ALA A 83 -1.63 9.72 20.41
N THR A 84 -2.19 10.54 21.33
CA THR A 84 -1.42 11.60 21.98
C THR A 84 -1.90 11.87 23.40
N THR A 85 -0.96 12.22 24.28
CA THR A 85 -1.24 12.75 25.63
C THR A 85 -1.42 14.26 25.63
N GLU A 86 -1.05 14.93 24.53
CA GLU A 86 -1.14 16.38 24.42
C GLU A 86 -2.58 16.88 24.22
N PRO A 87 -2.86 18.15 24.51
CA PRO A 87 -4.13 18.77 24.17
C PRO A 87 -4.37 18.75 22.65
N VAL A 88 -5.60 18.46 22.27
CA VAL A 88 -6.04 18.55 20.87
C VAL A 88 -7.37 19.35 20.80
N PRO A 89 -7.69 19.95 19.64
CA PRO A 89 -8.98 20.63 19.44
C PRO A 89 -10.16 19.72 19.76
N ALA A 90 -11.24 20.26 20.30
CA ALA A 90 -12.43 19.49 20.71
C ALA A 90 -13.07 18.68 19.55
N ASN A 91 -12.94 19.16 18.31
CA ASN A 91 -13.43 18.50 17.10
C ASN A 91 -12.37 17.68 16.35
N PHE A 92 -11.21 17.38 16.96
CA PHE A 92 -10.08 16.76 16.28
C PHE A 92 -10.43 15.39 15.68
N GLU A 93 -11.36 14.64 16.26
CA GLU A 93 -11.83 13.37 15.68
C GLU A 93 -12.44 13.57 14.26
N LYS A 94 -13.10 14.71 14.04
CA LYS A 94 -13.65 15.07 12.72
C LYS A 94 -12.59 15.64 11.77
N LEU A 95 -11.47 16.08 12.30
CA LEU A 95 -10.36 16.64 11.55
C LEU A 95 -9.33 15.58 11.15
N PHE A 96 -9.11 14.56 11.97
CA PHE A 96 -8.22 13.45 11.67
C PHE A 96 -8.90 12.42 10.77
N THR A 97 -9.17 12.81 9.54
CA THR A 97 -9.78 11.96 8.50
C THR A 97 -8.93 11.95 7.25
N CYS A 98 -9.03 10.84 6.49
CA CYS A 98 -8.31 10.71 5.22
C CYS A 98 -8.63 11.86 4.27
N ASP A 99 -9.92 12.18 4.11
CA ASP A 99 -10.37 13.20 3.16
C ASP A 99 -9.86 14.60 3.54
N ASN A 100 -9.91 14.98 4.83
CA ASN A 100 -9.43 16.28 5.27
C ASN A 100 -7.91 16.42 5.14
N ILE A 101 -7.17 15.37 5.50
CA ILE A 101 -5.70 15.37 5.37
C ILE A 101 -5.26 15.32 3.90
N ALA A 102 -5.97 14.57 3.05
CA ALA A 102 -5.72 14.55 1.62
C ALA A 102 -6.00 15.91 0.96
N ALA A 103 -7.09 16.57 1.34
CA ALA A 103 -7.39 17.92 0.86
C ALA A 103 -6.32 18.95 1.26
N THR A 104 -5.75 18.84 2.45
CA THR A 104 -4.62 19.67 2.89
C THR A 104 -3.36 19.34 2.08
N PHE A 105 -3.06 18.07 1.89
CA PHE A 105 -1.89 17.61 1.11
C PHE A 105 -1.98 18.06 -0.34
N GLU A 106 -3.15 18.01 -0.96
CA GLU A 106 -3.41 18.45 -2.34
C GLU A 106 -3.02 19.90 -2.59
N GLN A 107 -3.13 20.76 -1.58
CA GLN A 107 -2.77 22.18 -1.71
C GLN A 107 -1.27 22.43 -1.65
N VAL A 108 -0.49 21.50 -1.10
CA VAL A 108 0.92 21.74 -0.77
C VAL A 108 1.91 20.77 -1.39
N TYR A 109 1.45 19.62 -1.91
CA TYR A 109 2.33 18.51 -2.30
C TYR A 109 3.38 18.90 -3.34
N GLN A 110 3.09 19.84 -4.25
CA GLN A 110 4.04 20.29 -5.27
C GLN A 110 5.27 21.01 -4.68
N GLY A 111 5.13 21.64 -3.51
CA GLY A 111 6.22 22.29 -2.77
C GLY A 111 6.96 21.37 -1.80
N LEU A 112 6.51 20.12 -1.67
CA LEU A 112 7.11 19.14 -0.78
C LEU A 112 8.08 18.25 -1.54
N GLY A 113 9.10 17.73 -0.89
CA GLY A 113 10.09 16.83 -1.48
C GLY A 113 9.57 15.39 -1.70
N THR A 114 8.26 15.21 -1.97
CA THR A 114 7.63 13.93 -2.24
C THR A 114 7.51 13.67 -3.73
N TYR A 115 7.58 12.38 -4.13
CA TYR A 115 7.29 11.96 -5.50
C TYR A 115 5.78 11.84 -5.68
N HIS A 116 5.26 12.24 -6.83
CA HIS A 116 3.83 12.18 -7.15
C HIS A 116 3.61 11.72 -8.58
N TYR A 117 2.60 10.87 -8.75
CA TYR A 117 2.25 10.21 -10.00
C TYR A 117 0.73 10.11 -10.12
N GLN A 118 0.17 10.41 -11.28
CA GLN A 118 -1.27 10.35 -11.52
C GLN A 118 -1.75 8.96 -11.97
N SER A 119 -0.86 8.25 -12.65
CA SER A 119 -1.10 6.93 -13.21
C SER A 119 0.13 6.05 -13.05
N VAL A 120 -0.07 4.74 -13.10
CA VAL A 120 1.05 3.80 -13.19
C VAL A 120 1.93 4.05 -14.41
N ASN A 121 1.37 4.64 -15.49
CA ASN A 121 2.14 4.98 -16.69
C ASN A 121 3.25 6.00 -16.43
N ASP A 122 3.11 6.83 -15.40
CA ASP A 122 4.16 7.77 -14.96
C ASP A 122 5.36 7.04 -14.32
N ILE A 123 5.19 5.75 -14.00
CA ILE A 123 6.15 4.92 -13.27
C ILE A 123 6.73 3.81 -14.16
N LEU A 124 5.92 3.26 -15.07
CA LEU A 124 6.30 2.10 -15.87
C LEU A 124 7.43 2.43 -16.86
N SER A 125 8.52 1.69 -16.78
CA SER A 125 9.65 1.80 -17.70
C SER A 125 9.32 1.12 -19.03
N LEU A 126 9.69 1.76 -20.14
CA LEU A 126 9.51 1.19 -21.50
C LEU A 126 10.36 -0.06 -21.70
N GLU A 127 11.59 -0.03 -21.21
CA GLU A 127 12.56 -1.12 -21.34
C GLU A 127 12.90 -1.70 -19.98
N VAL A 128 12.75 -3.01 -19.85
CA VAL A 128 13.10 -3.77 -18.64
C VAL A 128 13.71 -5.12 -19.01
N ASP A 129 14.42 -5.72 -18.06
CA ASP A 129 15.00 -7.05 -18.24
C ASP A 129 13.92 -8.10 -18.57
N LYS A 130 14.24 -9.04 -19.48
CA LYS A 130 13.35 -10.14 -19.89
C LYS A 130 12.83 -10.98 -18.71
N LYS A 131 13.54 -11.04 -17.61
CA LYS A 131 13.11 -11.76 -16.39
C LYS A 131 11.81 -11.24 -15.76
N TYR A 132 11.38 -10.04 -16.12
CA TYR A 132 10.12 -9.47 -15.63
C TYR A 132 8.92 -9.85 -16.49
N PHE A 133 9.16 -10.32 -17.72
CA PHE A 133 8.10 -10.83 -18.58
C PHE A 133 7.64 -12.22 -18.17
N LEU A 134 6.34 -12.47 -18.33
CA LEU A 134 5.73 -13.75 -18.02
C LEU A 134 5.99 -14.77 -19.15
N SER A 135 6.23 -16.01 -18.77
CA SER A 135 6.28 -17.10 -19.75
C SER A 135 4.91 -17.38 -20.36
N GLU A 136 4.87 -17.84 -21.62
CA GLU A 136 3.64 -18.21 -22.32
C GLU A 136 2.77 -19.20 -21.49
N ARG A 137 3.43 -20.11 -20.79
CA ARG A 137 2.78 -21.15 -19.99
C ARG A 137 1.90 -20.59 -18.87
N ILE A 138 2.28 -19.45 -18.24
CA ILE A 138 1.59 -18.96 -17.04
C ILE A 138 0.47 -17.96 -17.38
N LYS A 139 0.53 -17.30 -18.54
CA LYS A 139 -0.40 -16.23 -18.92
C LYS A 139 -1.86 -16.68 -18.94
N PRO A 140 -2.25 -17.84 -19.51
CA PRO A 140 -3.64 -18.30 -19.47
C PRO A 140 -4.17 -18.47 -18.05
N THR A 141 -3.37 -19.06 -17.16
CA THR A 141 -3.74 -19.26 -15.75
C THR A 141 -3.86 -17.93 -15.00
N LEU A 142 -2.95 -17.00 -15.25
CA LEU A 142 -2.95 -15.68 -14.65
C LEU A 142 -4.19 -14.88 -15.03
N LEU A 143 -4.62 -14.96 -16.30
CA LEU A 143 -5.76 -14.21 -16.82
C LEU A 143 -7.11 -14.86 -16.53
N ALA A 144 -7.14 -16.12 -16.08
CA ALA A 144 -8.37 -16.82 -15.74
C ALA A 144 -9.12 -16.15 -14.57
N ASP A 145 -10.46 -16.06 -14.68
CA ASP A 145 -11.33 -15.46 -13.67
C ASP A 145 -11.65 -16.44 -12.52
N GLY A 146 -10.59 -16.93 -11.87
CA GLY A 146 -10.72 -17.82 -10.73
C GLY A 146 -10.96 -19.28 -11.11
N SER A 147 -11.60 -20.02 -10.22
CA SER A 147 -11.93 -21.45 -10.37
C SER A 147 -13.38 -21.70 -9.97
N ALA A 148 -13.85 -22.95 -10.09
CA ALA A 148 -15.21 -23.34 -9.74
C ALA A 148 -15.64 -22.91 -8.33
N ASN A 149 -14.71 -22.92 -7.37
CA ASN A 149 -14.96 -22.57 -5.96
C ASN A 149 -14.46 -21.16 -5.56
N PHE A 150 -13.79 -20.45 -6.45
CA PHE A 150 -13.24 -19.12 -6.16
C PHE A 150 -13.38 -18.24 -7.40
N LYS A 151 -14.40 -17.41 -7.40
CA LYS A 151 -14.62 -16.42 -8.47
C LYS A 151 -13.82 -15.16 -8.16
N SER A 152 -12.98 -14.73 -9.08
CA SER A 152 -12.24 -13.47 -9.01
C SER A 152 -12.14 -12.86 -10.40
N LYS A 153 -12.05 -11.55 -10.48
CA LYS A 153 -11.80 -10.86 -11.73
C LYS A 153 -10.31 -10.62 -11.91
N SER A 154 -9.75 -11.20 -12.96
CA SER A 154 -8.34 -11.07 -13.31
C SER A 154 -8.17 -9.98 -14.36
N ASP A 155 -7.82 -8.77 -13.93
CA ASP A 155 -7.57 -7.63 -14.79
C ASP A 155 -6.08 -7.25 -14.79
N ILE A 156 -5.56 -6.91 -15.96
CA ILE A 156 -4.25 -6.28 -16.16
C ILE A 156 -4.42 -4.83 -16.62
N ASN A 157 -3.37 -4.09 -16.80
CA ASN A 157 -3.37 -2.72 -17.37
C ASN A 157 -4.22 -1.72 -16.56
N MET A 158 -4.20 -1.80 -15.26
CA MET A 158 -4.90 -0.86 -14.39
C MET A 158 -4.08 0.43 -14.25
N SER A 159 -4.69 1.59 -14.53
CA SER A 159 -4.05 2.91 -14.35
C SER A 159 -3.81 3.25 -12.89
N ILE A 160 -4.62 2.73 -11.98
CA ILE A 160 -4.40 2.76 -10.53
C ILE A 160 -4.12 1.34 -10.07
N ALA A 161 -2.93 1.09 -9.57
CA ALA A 161 -2.48 -0.23 -9.17
C ALA A 161 -3.26 -0.81 -7.98
N ARG A 162 -3.38 -2.12 -7.93
CA ARG A 162 -3.81 -2.85 -6.72
C ARG A 162 -2.76 -2.70 -5.61
N PRO A 163 -3.13 -2.92 -4.34
CA PRO A 163 -2.19 -2.87 -3.24
C PRO A 163 -1.03 -3.85 -3.46
N LEU A 164 0.20 -3.39 -3.31
CA LEU A 164 1.36 -4.27 -3.34
C LEU A 164 1.31 -5.25 -2.17
N THR A 165 1.66 -6.51 -2.42
CA THR A 165 1.74 -7.56 -1.41
C THR A 165 3.19 -8.00 -1.20
N ALA A 166 3.53 -8.43 0.02
CA ALA A 166 4.86 -8.97 0.32
C ALA A 166 5.17 -10.27 -0.45
N THR A 167 4.17 -10.89 -1.05
CA THR A 167 4.27 -12.17 -1.77
C THR A 167 4.13 -12.05 -3.28
N MET A 168 4.03 -10.83 -3.84
CA MET A 168 3.85 -10.60 -5.29
C MET A 168 4.96 -11.21 -6.16
N HIS A 169 6.12 -11.52 -5.58
CA HIS A 169 7.23 -12.16 -6.29
C HIS A 169 7.14 -13.70 -6.34
N LYS A 170 6.28 -14.31 -5.51
CA LYS A 170 6.23 -15.77 -5.33
C LYS A 170 5.17 -16.45 -6.19
N MET A 171 4.06 -15.78 -6.43
CA MET A 171 2.91 -16.34 -7.12
C MET A 171 2.38 -15.31 -8.13
N HIS A 172 1.87 -15.80 -9.25
CA HIS A 172 1.29 -14.95 -10.29
C HIS A 172 -0.24 -14.98 -10.18
N ARG A 173 -0.85 -13.84 -9.81
CA ARG A 173 -2.29 -13.71 -9.59
C ARG A 173 -2.80 -12.36 -10.07
N ALA A 174 -3.37 -12.31 -11.27
CA ALA A 174 -3.88 -11.06 -11.83
C ALA A 174 -5.09 -10.47 -11.08
N CYS A 175 -5.73 -11.24 -10.20
CA CYS A 175 -6.75 -10.72 -9.29
C CYS A 175 -6.18 -10.00 -8.05
N GLN A 176 -4.90 -10.11 -7.76
CA GLN A 176 -4.23 -9.51 -6.59
C GLN A 176 -3.00 -8.68 -6.94
N ASP A 177 -2.21 -9.13 -7.92
CA ASP A 177 -0.94 -8.50 -8.30
C ASP A 177 -1.13 -7.68 -9.60
N ASN A 178 -0.15 -6.84 -9.90
CA ASN A 178 -0.22 -5.88 -10.99
C ASN A 178 0.59 -6.37 -12.19
N TYR A 179 -0.03 -6.40 -13.37
CA TYR A 179 0.58 -6.82 -14.63
C TYR A 179 0.19 -5.87 -15.74
N TYR A 180 1.09 -5.68 -16.69
CA TYR A 180 0.96 -4.73 -17.78
C TYR A 180 1.42 -5.35 -19.09
N SER A 181 0.62 -5.16 -20.16
CA SER A 181 1.02 -5.51 -21.53
C SER A 181 1.95 -4.45 -22.09
N GLN A 182 2.81 -4.84 -23.03
CA GLN A 182 3.76 -3.92 -23.65
C GLN A 182 3.04 -2.80 -24.40
N ASP A 183 1.95 -3.10 -25.14
CA ASP A 183 1.16 -2.10 -25.85
C ASP A 183 0.58 -1.02 -24.92
N PHE A 184 0.14 -1.42 -23.72
CA PHE A 184 -0.35 -0.47 -22.73
C PHE A 184 0.77 0.46 -22.23
N ILE A 185 1.96 -0.08 -22.03
CA ILE A 185 3.11 0.70 -21.56
C ILE A 185 3.58 1.66 -22.65
N GLU A 186 3.78 1.17 -23.88
CA GLU A 186 4.28 1.96 -25.01
C GLU A 186 3.33 3.08 -25.44
N SER A 187 2.04 2.85 -25.32
CA SER A 187 1.01 3.85 -25.63
C SER A 187 0.69 4.80 -24.48
N TYR A 188 1.40 4.69 -23.37
CA TYR A 188 1.11 5.45 -22.15
C TYR A 188 -0.35 5.25 -21.67
N GLY A 189 -0.88 4.04 -21.83
CA GLY A 189 -2.25 3.67 -21.46
C GLY A 189 -3.34 4.04 -22.48
N ALA A 190 -3.01 4.68 -23.59
CA ALA A 190 -3.97 5.01 -24.64
C ALA A 190 -4.54 3.74 -25.31
N ILE A 191 -3.69 2.74 -25.54
CA ILE A 191 -4.09 1.41 -25.99
C ILE A 191 -4.23 0.50 -24.77
N ASN A 192 -5.45 0.03 -24.51
CA ASN A 192 -5.69 -0.96 -23.46
C ASN A 192 -6.37 -2.20 -24.03
N PRO A 193 -5.59 -3.24 -24.38
CA PRO A 193 -6.11 -4.45 -25.02
C PRO A 193 -7.20 -5.17 -24.23
N VAL A 194 -7.25 -5.00 -22.91
CA VAL A 194 -8.31 -5.59 -22.05
C VAL A 194 -9.72 -5.20 -22.45
N LYS A 195 -9.88 -4.05 -23.12
CA LYS A 195 -11.19 -3.54 -23.55
C LYS A 195 -11.70 -4.16 -24.85
N THR A 196 -10.82 -4.76 -25.65
CA THR A 196 -11.11 -5.17 -27.03
C THR A 196 -10.77 -6.63 -27.33
N MET A 197 -9.91 -7.25 -26.53
CA MET A 197 -9.41 -8.62 -26.73
C MET A 197 -10.01 -9.60 -25.72
N SER A 198 -10.18 -10.85 -26.15
CA SER A 198 -10.48 -11.97 -25.28
C SER A 198 -9.27 -12.31 -24.38
N LYS A 199 -9.47 -13.12 -23.38
CA LYS A 199 -8.36 -13.53 -22.49
C LYS A 199 -7.34 -14.43 -23.19
N GLU A 200 -7.80 -15.20 -24.14
CA GLU A 200 -6.96 -16.05 -25.00
C GLU A 200 -6.05 -15.16 -25.88
N GLU A 201 -6.60 -14.12 -26.50
CA GLU A 201 -5.81 -13.15 -27.28
C GLU A 201 -4.85 -12.36 -26.40
N LEU A 202 -5.30 -11.90 -25.23
CA LEU A 202 -4.43 -11.23 -24.24
C LEU A 202 -3.25 -12.10 -23.82
N ALA A 203 -3.44 -13.42 -23.72
CA ALA A 203 -2.37 -14.35 -23.35
C ALA A 203 -1.24 -14.45 -24.40
N LEU A 204 -1.49 -14.01 -25.63
CA LEU A 204 -0.47 -13.96 -26.68
C LEU A 204 0.42 -12.71 -26.61
N LEU A 205 -0.03 -11.68 -25.88
CA LEU A 205 0.73 -10.43 -25.75
C LEU A 205 1.94 -10.58 -24.82
N PRO A 206 2.99 -9.77 -25.01
CA PRO A 206 4.04 -9.59 -24.03
C PRO A 206 3.47 -8.93 -22.76
N ILE A 207 3.33 -9.69 -21.70
CA ILE A 207 2.84 -9.22 -20.39
C ILE A 207 3.98 -9.32 -19.38
N ARG A 208 4.15 -8.28 -18.57
CA ARG A 208 5.15 -8.26 -17.51
C ARG A 208 4.57 -7.87 -16.15
N LYS A 209 5.29 -8.23 -15.09
CA LYS A 209 5.11 -7.72 -13.74
C LYS A 209 5.84 -6.38 -13.56
N LEU A 210 5.57 -5.69 -12.46
CA LEU A 210 6.36 -4.55 -12.02
C LEU A 210 7.82 -4.97 -11.77
N THR A 211 8.76 -4.05 -12.00
CA THR A 211 10.12 -4.20 -11.46
C THR A 211 10.15 -3.81 -9.98
N PRO A 212 11.19 -4.14 -9.21
CA PRO A 212 11.34 -3.65 -7.83
C PRO A 212 11.35 -2.12 -7.74
N GLU A 213 11.97 -1.43 -8.69
CA GLU A 213 12.01 0.03 -8.79
C GLU A 213 10.60 0.61 -8.88
N GLU A 214 9.82 0.13 -9.83
CA GLU A 214 8.42 0.53 -10.03
C GLU A 214 7.56 0.23 -8.80
N ALA A 215 7.79 -0.90 -8.13
CA ALA A 215 7.10 -1.25 -6.90
C ALA A 215 7.41 -0.27 -5.76
N PHE A 216 8.66 0.17 -5.61
CA PHE A 216 9.01 1.20 -4.63
C PHE A 216 8.47 2.58 -5.01
N MET A 217 8.48 2.95 -6.29
CA MET A 217 7.90 4.21 -6.78
C MET A 217 6.39 4.28 -6.48
N LEU A 218 5.65 3.17 -6.60
CA LEU A 218 4.24 3.07 -6.19
C LEU A 218 4.01 3.30 -4.69
N GLN A 219 5.04 3.18 -3.86
CA GLN A 219 5.00 3.53 -2.43
C GLN A 219 5.51 4.94 -2.14
N GLY A 220 5.95 5.69 -3.16
CA GLY A 220 6.48 7.04 -3.04
C GLY A 220 7.98 7.11 -2.73
N PHE A 221 8.70 5.99 -2.85
CA PHE A 221 10.18 6.00 -2.77
C PHE A 221 10.79 6.40 -4.12
N PRO A 222 12.00 6.96 -4.13
CA PRO A 222 12.72 7.22 -5.36
C PRO A 222 13.15 5.92 -6.05
N ALA A 223 13.25 5.93 -7.39
CA ALA A 223 13.65 4.75 -8.18
C ALA A 223 15.02 4.18 -7.75
N ASN A 224 15.97 5.04 -7.37
CA ASN A 224 17.30 4.63 -6.94
C ASN A 224 17.31 3.85 -5.61
N PHE A 225 16.21 3.86 -4.84
CA PHE A 225 16.12 3.11 -3.59
C PHE A 225 16.30 1.60 -3.83
N ALA A 226 15.58 1.03 -4.80
CA ALA A 226 15.73 -0.39 -5.16
C ALA A 226 17.07 -0.68 -5.85
N ILE A 227 17.57 0.25 -6.67
CA ILE A 227 18.87 0.15 -7.32
C ILE A 227 20.00 0.04 -6.28
N ASN A 228 19.99 0.94 -5.29
CA ASN A 228 20.97 0.93 -4.19
C ASN A 228 20.90 -0.37 -3.37
N GLY A 229 19.68 -0.85 -3.08
CA GLY A 229 19.48 -2.14 -2.42
C GLY A 229 20.08 -3.31 -3.21
N ARG A 230 19.85 -3.35 -4.53
CA ARG A 230 20.43 -4.38 -5.41
C ARG A 230 21.96 -4.29 -5.48
N ASN A 231 22.50 -3.08 -5.57
CA ASN A 231 23.96 -2.86 -5.57
C ASN A 231 24.61 -3.29 -4.24
N ALA A 232 23.85 -3.24 -3.14
CA ALA A 232 24.25 -3.78 -1.83
C ALA A 232 24.01 -5.29 -1.68
N GLY A 233 23.65 -6.01 -2.76
CA GLY A 233 23.44 -7.46 -2.76
C GLY A 233 22.06 -7.93 -2.36
N VAL A 234 21.07 -7.04 -2.22
CA VAL A 234 19.69 -7.44 -1.90
C VAL A 234 19.01 -8.03 -3.14
N ALA A 235 18.56 -9.27 -3.04
CA ALA A 235 17.87 -9.94 -4.14
C ALA A 235 16.49 -9.32 -4.44
N ASP A 236 16.06 -9.33 -5.70
CA ASP A 236 14.77 -8.79 -6.17
C ASP A 236 13.57 -9.30 -5.34
N GLY A 237 13.58 -10.59 -4.93
CA GLY A 237 12.53 -11.16 -4.08
C GLY A 237 12.41 -10.47 -2.72
N SER A 238 13.54 -10.07 -2.14
CA SER A 238 13.58 -9.31 -0.88
C SER A 238 13.13 -7.86 -1.08
N LEU A 239 13.52 -7.23 -2.20
CA LEU A 239 13.07 -5.89 -2.57
C LEU A 239 11.54 -5.84 -2.76
N TYR A 240 10.95 -6.81 -3.46
CA TYR A 240 9.48 -6.91 -3.57
C TYR A 240 8.80 -7.09 -2.22
N LYS A 241 9.37 -7.94 -1.34
CA LYS A 241 8.84 -8.14 0.02
C LYS A 241 8.88 -6.83 0.81
N GLN A 242 9.96 -6.07 0.71
CA GLN A 242 10.11 -4.76 1.36
C GLN A 242 9.09 -3.77 0.82
N ALA A 243 8.97 -3.61 -0.51
CA ALA A 243 7.98 -2.72 -1.13
C ALA A 243 6.54 -3.07 -0.72
N GLY A 244 6.18 -4.37 -0.68
CA GLY A 244 4.86 -4.82 -0.26
C GLY A 244 4.55 -4.58 1.22
N ASN A 245 5.57 -4.60 2.09
CA ASN A 245 5.44 -4.31 3.51
C ASN A 245 5.61 -2.82 3.86
N ALA A 246 6.14 -2.01 2.95
CA ALA A 246 6.35 -0.59 3.20
C ALA A 246 5.02 0.15 3.43
N VAL A 247 5.08 1.21 4.19
CA VAL A 247 4.04 2.23 4.24
C VAL A 247 4.21 3.20 3.07
N SER A 248 3.12 3.79 2.59
CA SER A 248 3.18 4.84 1.57
C SER A 248 3.84 6.09 2.14
N VAL A 249 4.92 6.53 1.51
CA VAL A 249 5.69 7.71 1.94
C VAL A 249 4.78 8.94 1.97
N ASN A 250 4.05 9.21 0.88
CA ASN A 250 3.19 10.38 0.77
C ASN A 250 2.08 10.40 1.83
N THR A 251 1.48 9.24 2.12
CA THR A 251 0.42 9.15 3.13
C THR A 251 0.95 9.51 4.52
N ILE A 252 2.09 8.95 4.91
CA ILE A 252 2.70 9.25 6.22
C ILE A 252 3.19 10.70 6.27
N TYR A 253 3.80 11.18 5.18
CA TYR A 253 4.24 12.57 5.08
C TYR A 253 3.06 13.54 5.25
N ALA A 254 1.94 13.29 4.56
CA ALA A 254 0.74 14.11 4.65
C ALA A 254 0.18 14.16 6.08
N VAL A 255 0.12 13.01 6.75
CA VAL A 255 -0.34 12.93 8.15
C VAL A 255 0.59 13.72 9.07
N LEU A 256 1.89 13.51 8.98
CA LEU A 256 2.88 14.23 9.81
C LEU A 256 2.87 15.73 9.51
N TYR A 257 2.81 16.12 8.24
CA TYR A 257 2.70 17.53 7.83
C TYR A 257 1.45 18.17 8.45
N TYR A 258 0.30 17.49 8.33
CA TYR A 258 -0.96 17.96 8.91
C TYR A 258 -0.87 18.16 10.43
N LEU A 259 -0.33 17.19 11.15
CA LEU A 259 -0.19 17.26 12.61
C LEU A 259 0.75 18.40 13.03
N ILE A 260 1.91 18.55 12.38
CA ILE A 260 2.91 19.56 12.71
C ILE A 260 2.40 20.96 12.40
N THR A 261 1.79 21.19 11.22
CA THR A 261 1.31 22.51 10.83
C THR A 261 0.12 22.98 11.66
N ASN A 262 -0.70 22.06 12.17
CA ASN A 262 -1.80 22.37 13.08
C ASN A 262 -1.37 22.38 14.57
N LYS A 263 -0.06 22.27 14.85
CA LYS A 263 0.51 22.31 16.22
C LYS A 263 -0.09 21.28 17.17
N ILE A 264 -0.30 20.06 16.63
CA ILE A 264 -0.85 18.93 17.37
C ILE A 264 0.27 18.02 17.81
#